data_84a1dd70950c5f92a8f756c526a6e10c
#
_entry.id   84a1dd70950c5f92a8f756c526a6e10c
#
_cell.length_a   1.000
_cell.length_b   1.000
_cell.length_c   1.000
_cell.angle_alpha   90.00
_cell.angle_beta   90.00
_cell.angle_gamma   90.00
#
_symmetry.space_group_name_H-M   'P 1'
#
loop_
_entity.id
_entity.type
_entity.pdbx_description
1 polymer ?
#
loop_
_entity_poly.entity_id
_entity_poly.type
_entity_poly.pdbx_seq_one_letter_code
_entity_poly.pdbx_strand_id
1 'polypeptide(L)'
;QDLTVTPSYYSDLGYGSDFEYRYVLDRRSRGKWYVSYLQQTQLPNVSGLTDTVADVKQARAALIGTHTQYLTDTLLLRASANLVTDPNYFQQLSNSGILRASPSSESNLLVTQRLPYGNLYLLGLYLQPLQAGGKDTFQRLPEAGYSLPNVALFNSPILLGMEGNYVNFYRDQGFTLNRINVVPSISTDVLHLGHVIGIRPQAKFREVYYTRGAQSDEGQHRETFWLGVDATSKVTRRFALADGGSLLHTLEPTVTYEYVPSTDQSKLTQIDQVDDLPKKNLLTYMLRSRVLESGKTNAFNWLDLTLAQSYHVGDVQTLAREFTPGVAPFLGSFTQPLQPATVPIQGKKFSDIWMRAVIGNNLPTLLSTAGLDTPVVGRAAQ
;
A
#
# COMPACT_ATOMS: atom_id res chain seq x y z
N GLN A 1 31.00 1.11 -9.29
CA GLN A 1 30.29 1.92 -10.30
C GLN A 1 30.50 1.29 -11.66
N ASP A 2 29.44 1.15 -12.42
CA ASP A 2 29.53 0.72 -13.81
C ASP A 2 28.58 1.52 -14.71
N LEU A 3 28.94 1.66 -15.98
CA LEU A 3 28.15 2.28 -17.02
C LEU A 3 28.11 1.34 -18.22
N THR A 4 26.92 0.96 -18.63
CA THR A 4 26.69 0.18 -19.84
C THR A 4 26.03 1.09 -20.89
N VAL A 5 26.57 1.09 -22.11
CA VAL A 5 26.02 1.82 -23.25
C VAL A 5 25.66 0.81 -24.33
N THR A 6 24.41 0.82 -24.75
CA THR A 6 23.89 -0.09 -25.76
C THR A 6 23.34 0.72 -26.95
N PRO A 7 24.10 0.91 -28.01
CA PRO A 7 23.59 1.52 -29.23
C PRO A 7 22.61 0.56 -29.90
N SER A 8 21.54 1.12 -30.49
CA SER A 8 20.52 0.36 -31.21
C SER A 8 20.20 1.00 -32.54
N TYR A 9 19.96 0.18 -33.54
CA TYR A 9 19.49 0.59 -34.85
C TYR A 9 18.26 -0.26 -35.23
N TYR A 10 17.19 0.42 -35.59
CA TYR A 10 15.94 -0.19 -36.01
C TYR A 10 15.67 0.27 -37.45
N SER A 11 15.68 -0.64 -38.43
CA SER A 11 15.54 -0.32 -39.88
C SER A 11 14.30 0.52 -40.16
N ASP A 12 13.20 0.27 -39.44
CA ASP A 12 11.92 0.90 -39.69
C ASP A 12 11.58 2.04 -38.70
N LEU A 13 12.37 2.19 -37.62
CA LEU A 13 12.10 3.18 -36.58
C LEU A 13 13.17 4.27 -36.50
N GLY A 14 14.45 3.92 -36.65
CA GLY A 14 15.55 4.86 -36.50
C GLY A 14 16.69 4.35 -35.67
N TYR A 15 17.39 5.25 -34.99
CA TYR A 15 18.55 4.90 -34.16
C TYR A 15 18.41 5.42 -32.73
N GLY A 16 19.03 4.71 -31.80
CA GLY A 16 18.94 5.04 -30.39
C GLY A 16 20.13 4.57 -29.59
N SER A 17 20.11 4.88 -28.32
CA SER A 17 21.10 4.40 -27.36
C SER A 17 20.47 4.30 -25.98
N ASP A 18 20.81 3.25 -25.28
CA ASP A 18 20.45 3.03 -23.88
C ASP A 18 21.69 3.18 -23.01
N PHE A 19 21.54 3.85 -21.89
CA PHE A 19 22.57 4.10 -20.90
C PHE A 19 22.08 3.55 -19.56
N GLU A 20 22.76 2.56 -19.04
CA GLU A 20 22.53 2.01 -17.71
C GLU A 20 23.70 2.36 -16.80
N TYR A 21 23.42 3.16 -15.76
CA TYR A 21 24.42 3.53 -14.74
C TYR A 21 24.03 2.98 -13.40
N ARG A 22 24.92 2.17 -12.81
CA ARG A 22 24.78 1.58 -11.48
C ARG A 22 25.92 2.03 -10.59
N TYR A 23 25.59 2.38 -9.35
CA TYR A 23 26.60 2.80 -8.39
C TYR A 23 26.21 2.44 -6.95
N VAL A 24 27.25 2.26 -6.15
CA VAL A 24 27.20 2.11 -4.70
C VAL A 24 28.12 3.17 -4.13
N LEU A 25 27.57 4.09 -3.32
CA LEU A 25 28.33 5.13 -2.64
C LEU A 25 28.90 4.59 -1.34
N ASP A 26 28.09 3.84 -0.59
CA ASP A 26 28.45 3.14 0.63
C ASP A 26 27.57 1.89 0.81
N ARG A 27 27.69 1.19 1.98
CA ARG A 27 26.93 -0.04 2.26
C ARG A 27 25.41 0.14 2.21
N ARG A 28 24.92 1.35 2.43
CA ARG A 28 23.49 1.69 2.56
C ARG A 28 23.00 2.63 1.45
N SER A 29 23.92 3.16 0.62
CA SER A 29 23.61 4.18 -0.39
C SER A 29 23.96 3.67 -1.77
N ARG A 30 22.97 3.57 -2.65
CA ARG A 30 23.09 3.01 -3.98
C ARG A 30 22.05 3.57 -4.94
N GLY A 31 22.33 3.48 -6.22
CA GLY A 31 21.38 3.86 -7.26
C GLY A 31 21.61 3.10 -8.56
N LYS A 32 20.55 3.08 -9.34
CA LYS A 32 20.52 2.57 -10.69
C LYS A 32 19.69 3.51 -11.54
N TRP A 33 20.26 4.00 -12.65
CA TRP A 33 19.61 4.87 -13.61
C TRP A 33 19.69 4.25 -14.98
N TYR A 34 18.60 4.30 -15.70
CA TYR A 34 18.47 3.90 -17.08
C TYR A 34 17.91 5.07 -17.86
N VAL A 35 18.66 5.50 -18.88
CA VAL A 35 18.26 6.54 -19.83
C VAL A 35 18.19 5.89 -21.20
N SER A 36 17.04 5.94 -21.83
CA SER A 36 16.85 5.47 -23.18
C SER A 36 16.56 6.67 -24.08
N TYR A 37 17.18 6.70 -25.24
CA TYR A 37 16.93 7.69 -26.27
C TYR A 37 16.73 7.01 -27.62
N LEU A 38 15.70 7.42 -28.35
CA LEU A 38 15.38 6.94 -29.68
C LEU A 38 15.09 8.13 -30.60
N GLN A 39 15.86 8.30 -31.67
CA GLN A 39 15.57 9.22 -32.74
C GLN A 39 14.84 8.45 -33.87
N GLN A 40 13.57 8.74 -34.03
CA GLN A 40 12.76 8.15 -35.10
C GLN A 40 13.01 8.86 -36.43
N THR A 41 13.30 8.09 -37.46
CA THR A 41 13.47 8.59 -38.84
C THR A 41 12.15 8.57 -39.63
N GLN A 42 11.24 7.69 -39.23
CA GLN A 42 9.89 7.60 -39.77
C GLN A 42 8.88 7.55 -38.63
N LEU A 43 7.82 8.32 -38.70
CA LEU A 43 6.69 8.19 -37.79
C LEU A 43 5.91 6.93 -38.19
N PRO A 44 5.49 6.10 -37.21
CA PRO A 44 4.71 4.90 -37.51
C PRO A 44 3.43 5.31 -38.26
N ASN A 45 3.24 4.74 -39.44
CA ASN A 45 2.06 4.98 -40.25
C ASN A 45 0.90 4.13 -39.70
N VAL A 46 0.26 4.61 -38.65
CA VAL A 46 -0.88 3.92 -38.02
C VAL A 46 -2.16 4.34 -38.76
N SER A 47 -2.41 3.69 -39.89
CA SER A 47 -3.67 3.84 -40.62
C SER A 47 -4.82 3.32 -39.77
N GLY A 48 -5.67 4.21 -39.26
CA GLY A 48 -6.91 3.87 -38.57
C GLY A 48 -7.11 4.45 -37.16
N LEU A 49 -6.13 5.16 -36.59
CA LEU A 49 -6.26 5.85 -35.30
C LEU A 49 -6.13 7.37 -35.54
N THR A 50 -7.24 8.02 -35.83
CA THR A 50 -7.26 9.43 -36.27
C THR A 50 -6.96 10.44 -35.16
N ASP A 51 -6.98 10.10 -33.86
CA ASP A 51 -6.85 11.09 -32.78
C ASP A 51 -5.67 10.89 -31.82
N THR A 52 -4.89 9.82 -31.92
CA THR A 52 -3.78 9.55 -30.97
C THR A 52 -2.37 9.67 -31.58
N VAL A 53 -2.26 9.88 -32.86
CA VAL A 53 -0.95 9.93 -33.57
C VAL A 53 -0.29 11.32 -33.49
N ALA A 54 -1.02 12.36 -33.11
CA ALA A 54 -0.51 13.73 -33.06
C ALA A 54 0.59 13.97 -32.02
N ASP A 55 0.74 13.07 -31.01
CA ASP A 55 1.70 13.23 -29.89
C ASP A 55 2.96 12.38 -30.01
N VAL A 56 3.18 11.64 -31.08
CA VAL A 56 4.41 10.86 -31.29
C VAL A 56 5.55 11.79 -31.68
N LYS A 57 6.50 11.99 -30.78
CA LYS A 57 7.69 12.82 -31.04
C LYS A 57 8.73 12.07 -31.87
N GLN A 58 9.42 12.76 -32.75
CA GLN A 58 10.58 12.19 -33.45
C GLN A 58 11.70 11.78 -32.47
N ALA A 59 11.98 12.62 -31.49
CA ALA A 59 12.94 12.32 -30.43
C ALA A 59 12.19 11.82 -29.19
N ARG A 60 12.43 10.57 -28.82
CA ARG A 60 11.77 9.90 -27.69
C ARG A 60 12.80 9.49 -26.66
N ALA A 61 12.51 9.75 -25.40
CA ALA A 61 13.40 9.38 -24.31
C ALA A 61 12.63 8.93 -23.08
N ALA A 62 13.29 8.09 -22.29
CA ALA A 62 12.85 7.69 -20.97
C ALA A 62 13.98 7.85 -19.96
N LEU A 63 13.63 8.27 -18.75
CA LEU A 63 14.47 8.25 -17.56
C LEU A 63 13.81 7.35 -16.52
N ILE A 64 14.41 6.20 -16.26
CA ILE A 64 13.92 5.22 -15.30
C ILE A 64 15.02 4.95 -14.30
N GLY A 65 14.71 5.02 -13.01
CA GLY A 65 15.74 4.70 -12.03
C GLY A 65 15.31 4.89 -10.60
N THR A 66 16.20 4.45 -9.74
CA THR A 66 16.04 4.55 -8.29
C THR A 66 17.35 4.97 -7.63
N HIS A 67 17.22 5.75 -6.58
CA HIS A 67 18.31 6.16 -5.73
C HIS A 67 17.90 6.03 -4.27
N THR A 68 18.80 5.52 -3.46
CA THR A 68 18.65 5.48 -1.99
C THR A 68 19.95 5.97 -1.38
N GLN A 69 19.88 6.94 -0.49
CA GLN A 69 21.03 7.51 0.18
C GLN A 69 20.73 7.84 1.64
N TYR A 70 21.57 7.36 2.53
CA TYR A 70 21.61 7.83 3.91
C TYR A 70 22.49 9.05 4.00
N LEU A 71 21.89 10.24 4.16
CA LEU A 71 22.59 11.51 4.33
C LEU A 71 23.20 11.60 5.75
N THR A 72 22.49 11.01 6.72
CA THR A 72 22.98 10.75 8.09
C THR A 72 22.45 9.39 8.54
N ASP A 73 22.75 8.96 9.76
CA ASP A 73 22.20 7.71 10.31
C ASP A 73 20.68 7.74 10.50
N THR A 74 20.10 8.93 10.53
CA THR A 74 18.66 9.15 10.76
C THR A 74 17.93 9.81 9.60
N LEU A 75 18.66 10.36 8.61
CA LEU A 75 18.09 11.03 7.45
C LEU A 75 18.29 10.20 6.19
N LEU A 76 17.20 9.74 5.61
CA LEU A 76 17.15 8.90 4.41
C LEU A 76 16.50 9.66 3.26
N LEU A 77 17.17 9.68 2.11
CA LEU A 77 16.66 10.12 0.82
C LEU A 77 16.38 8.92 -0.06
N ARG A 78 15.20 8.88 -0.68
CA ARG A 78 14.84 7.95 -1.74
C ARG A 78 14.28 8.72 -2.92
N ALA A 79 14.72 8.36 -4.12
CA ALA A 79 14.15 8.87 -5.36
C ALA A 79 13.82 7.70 -6.29
N SER A 80 12.69 7.80 -6.96
CA SER A 80 12.29 6.92 -8.05
C SER A 80 11.82 7.79 -9.20
N ALA A 81 12.35 7.57 -10.38
CA ALA A 81 11.93 8.27 -11.59
C ALA A 81 11.45 7.26 -12.64
N ASN A 82 10.30 7.56 -13.23
CA ASN A 82 9.75 6.88 -14.39
C ASN A 82 9.17 7.95 -15.32
N LEU A 83 10.03 8.68 -16.00
CA LEU A 83 9.68 9.81 -16.86
C LEU A 83 9.86 9.45 -18.32
N VAL A 84 8.92 9.83 -19.13
CA VAL A 84 8.96 9.63 -20.59
C VAL A 84 8.62 10.91 -21.33
N THR A 85 9.13 11.06 -22.54
CA THR A 85 8.89 12.26 -23.34
C THR A 85 7.51 12.31 -23.98
N ASP A 86 6.86 11.16 -24.13
CA ASP A 86 5.52 11.04 -24.72
C ASP A 86 4.69 9.92 -24.05
N PRO A 87 3.36 10.03 -24.00
CA PRO A 87 2.48 9.08 -23.35
C PRO A 87 2.56 7.65 -23.92
N ASN A 88 2.86 7.52 -25.21
CA ASN A 88 2.88 6.21 -25.89
C ASN A 88 4.22 5.48 -25.74
N TYR A 89 5.22 6.07 -25.06
CA TYR A 89 6.55 5.50 -24.94
C TYR A 89 6.52 4.07 -24.40
N PHE A 90 5.91 3.86 -23.23
CA PHE A 90 5.87 2.53 -22.62
C PHE A 90 5.00 1.54 -23.42
N GLN A 91 3.90 1.99 -23.97
CA GLN A 91 3.02 1.14 -24.77
C GLN A 91 3.72 0.55 -25.99
N GLN A 92 4.56 1.34 -26.65
CA GLN A 92 5.22 0.96 -27.91
C GLN A 92 6.62 0.36 -27.71
N LEU A 93 7.40 0.84 -26.74
CA LEU A 93 8.81 0.53 -26.62
C LEU A 93 9.15 -0.32 -25.37
N SER A 94 8.24 -0.44 -24.41
CA SER A 94 8.52 -1.26 -23.21
C SER A 94 8.26 -2.74 -23.45
N ASN A 95 9.16 -3.58 -22.96
CA ASN A 95 8.98 -5.04 -22.90
C ASN A 95 8.14 -5.49 -21.67
N SER A 96 7.85 -4.57 -20.75
CA SER A 96 7.05 -4.85 -19.55
C SER A 96 5.56 -4.67 -19.84
N GLY A 97 4.77 -5.75 -19.74
CA GLY A 97 3.32 -5.71 -19.89
C GLY A 97 2.65 -4.79 -18.86
N ILE A 98 3.20 -4.68 -17.65
CA ILE A 98 2.70 -3.80 -16.58
C ILE A 98 2.85 -2.33 -16.99
N LEU A 99 4.03 -1.91 -17.47
CA LEU A 99 4.27 -0.53 -17.91
C LEU A 99 3.43 -0.18 -19.13
N ARG A 100 3.24 -1.12 -20.06
CA ARG A 100 2.40 -0.92 -21.26
C ARG A 100 0.92 -0.70 -20.93
N ALA A 101 0.42 -1.31 -19.85
CA ALA A 101 -0.98 -1.22 -19.43
C ALA A 101 -1.23 -0.10 -18.40
N SER A 102 -0.19 0.55 -17.90
CA SER A 102 -0.33 1.58 -16.85
C SER A 102 -0.96 2.86 -17.39
N PRO A 103 -1.98 3.43 -16.72
CA PRO A 103 -2.59 4.69 -17.12
C PRO A 103 -1.71 5.90 -16.83
N SER A 104 -0.77 5.76 -15.91
CA SER A 104 0.18 6.80 -15.52
C SER A 104 1.53 6.19 -15.13
N SER A 105 2.58 7.00 -15.18
CA SER A 105 3.91 6.67 -14.71
C SER A 105 4.22 7.47 -13.44
N GLU A 106 4.64 6.78 -12.39
CA GLU A 106 4.91 7.38 -11.08
C GLU A 106 6.39 7.72 -10.92
N SER A 107 6.65 8.96 -10.50
CA SER A 107 7.96 9.42 -10.03
C SER A 107 7.81 10.02 -8.64
N ASN A 108 8.76 9.73 -7.74
CA ASN A 108 8.69 10.25 -6.38
C ASN A 108 10.07 10.60 -5.81
N LEU A 109 10.05 11.56 -4.90
CA LEU A 109 11.19 11.93 -4.05
C LEU A 109 10.71 11.91 -2.61
N LEU A 110 11.27 11.04 -1.79
CA LEU A 110 10.93 10.87 -0.39
C LEU A 110 12.15 11.14 0.49
N VAL A 111 12.00 12.06 1.41
CA VAL A 111 12.95 12.31 2.50
C VAL A 111 12.31 11.87 3.80
N THR A 112 13.00 11.02 4.57
CA THR A 112 12.51 10.54 5.86
C THR A 112 13.55 10.85 6.94
N GLN A 113 13.14 11.53 8.00
CA GLN A 113 13.94 11.81 9.19
C GLN A 113 13.41 10.98 10.35
N ARG A 114 14.25 10.10 10.91
CA ARG A 114 13.95 9.41 12.16
C ARG A 114 14.21 10.36 13.33
N LEU A 115 13.23 10.44 14.22
CA LEU A 115 13.30 11.16 15.50
C LEU A 115 13.29 10.14 16.65
N PRO A 116 13.63 10.53 17.90
CA PRO A 116 13.58 9.65 19.06
C PRO A 116 12.21 8.98 19.27
N TYR A 117 11.11 9.69 18.95
CA TYR A 117 9.75 9.22 19.18
C TYR A 117 8.90 9.23 17.92
N GLY A 118 9.52 9.13 16.72
CA GLY A 118 8.71 9.08 15.51
C GLY A 118 9.50 9.33 14.24
N ASN A 119 8.78 9.48 13.15
CA ASN A 119 9.36 9.74 11.84
C ASN A 119 8.66 10.92 11.19
N LEU A 120 9.46 11.85 10.68
CA LEU A 120 9.01 12.89 9.74
C LEU A 120 9.27 12.42 8.32
N TYR A 121 8.42 12.80 7.39
CA TYR A 121 8.68 12.62 5.97
C TYR A 121 8.25 13.84 5.16
N LEU A 122 8.93 14.00 4.03
CA LEU A 122 8.56 14.92 2.96
C LEU A 122 8.55 14.12 1.66
N LEU A 123 7.44 14.16 0.94
CA LEU A 123 7.20 13.44 -0.30
C LEU A 123 6.80 14.39 -1.40
N GLY A 124 7.47 14.31 -2.55
CA GLY A 124 6.96 14.79 -3.82
C GLY A 124 6.56 13.60 -4.68
N LEU A 125 5.29 13.47 -5.03
CA LEU A 125 4.76 12.43 -5.89
C LEU A 125 4.20 13.04 -7.16
N TYR A 126 4.78 12.65 -8.28
CA TYR A 126 4.38 13.07 -9.62
C TYR A 126 3.89 11.86 -10.43
N LEU A 127 2.66 11.96 -10.91
CA LEU A 127 2.02 10.98 -11.78
C LEU A 127 1.98 11.56 -13.19
N GLN A 128 2.87 11.08 -14.07
CA GLN A 128 2.85 11.47 -15.47
C GLN A 128 1.74 10.70 -16.20
N PRO A 129 0.71 11.36 -16.75
CA PRO A 129 -0.33 10.69 -17.52
C PRO A 129 0.23 10.03 -18.76
N LEU A 130 -0.18 8.79 -19.02
CA LEU A 130 0.18 8.00 -20.22
C LEU A 130 -1.03 7.80 -21.15
N GLN A 131 -2.16 8.43 -20.83
CA GLN A 131 -3.38 8.41 -21.64
C GLN A 131 -3.81 9.82 -21.98
N ALA A 132 -4.49 9.98 -23.12
CA ALA A 132 -5.06 11.26 -23.53
C ALA A 132 -6.06 11.75 -22.47
N GLY A 133 -6.02 13.03 -22.11
CA GLY A 133 -6.94 13.65 -21.15
C GLY A 133 -6.47 13.61 -19.69
N GLY A 134 -5.32 13.01 -19.35
CA GLY A 134 -4.85 12.85 -17.96
C GLY A 134 -4.35 14.12 -17.25
N LYS A 135 -4.58 15.33 -17.80
CA LYS A 135 -4.19 16.62 -17.17
C LYS A 135 -4.98 16.94 -15.90
N ASP A 136 -6.03 16.21 -15.63
CA ASP A 136 -6.84 16.28 -14.42
C ASP A 136 -6.32 15.37 -13.28
N THR A 137 -5.23 14.61 -13.51
CA THR A 137 -4.62 13.73 -12.51
C THR A 137 -4.00 14.55 -11.38
N PHE A 138 -4.41 14.27 -10.14
CA PHE A 138 -3.84 14.91 -8.97
C PHE A 138 -2.40 14.46 -8.71
N GLN A 139 -1.54 15.45 -8.49
CA GLN A 139 -0.19 15.32 -8.00
C GLN A 139 -0.17 15.59 -6.49
N ARG A 140 0.78 15.03 -5.76
CA ARG A 140 0.99 15.28 -4.32
C ARG A 140 2.31 16.04 -4.17
N LEU A 141 2.24 17.37 -4.26
CA LEU A 141 3.41 18.25 -4.41
C LEU A 141 3.26 19.54 -3.56
N PRO A 142 3.77 19.56 -2.34
CA PRO A 142 4.35 18.49 -1.54
C PRO A 142 3.32 17.73 -0.70
N GLU A 143 3.74 16.61 -0.15
CA GLU A 143 3.15 16.00 1.03
C GLU A 143 4.18 15.97 2.15
N ALA A 144 3.80 16.37 3.36
CA ALA A 144 4.62 16.29 4.55
C ALA A 144 3.85 15.62 5.67
N GLY A 145 4.49 14.79 6.47
CA GLY A 145 3.78 14.15 7.56
C GLY A 145 4.68 13.67 8.68
N TYR A 146 4.02 13.33 9.78
CA TYR A 146 4.64 12.83 11.00
C TYR A 146 3.91 11.57 11.46
N SER A 147 4.67 10.57 11.90
CA SER A 147 4.16 9.35 12.50
C SER A 147 4.86 9.13 13.85
N LEU A 148 4.07 9.15 14.92
CA LEU A 148 4.45 8.72 16.26
C LEU A 148 3.93 7.28 16.44
N PRO A 149 4.79 6.26 16.49
CA PRO A 149 4.36 4.92 16.86
C PRO A 149 3.84 4.89 18.30
N ASN A 150 3.13 3.85 18.65
CA ASN A 150 2.61 3.69 20.00
C ASN A 150 3.72 3.75 21.05
N VAL A 151 3.68 4.78 21.90
CA VAL A 151 4.64 5.03 22.99
C VAL A 151 3.90 4.92 24.32
N ALA A 152 4.49 4.21 25.27
CA ALA A 152 3.90 4.06 26.61
C ALA A 152 3.83 5.41 27.33
N LEU A 153 2.66 5.71 27.88
CA LEU A 153 2.43 6.92 28.68
C LEU A 153 2.92 6.65 30.13
N PHE A 154 4.02 7.31 30.54
CA PHE A 154 4.54 7.26 31.94
C PHE A 154 4.67 5.85 32.53
N ASN A 155 5.21 4.88 31.82
CA ASN A 155 5.31 3.48 32.24
C ASN A 155 3.96 2.79 32.56
N SER A 156 2.85 3.35 32.07
CA SER A 156 1.53 2.74 32.18
C SER A 156 1.30 1.75 31.02
N PRO A 157 0.30 0.88 31.10
CA PRO A 157 -0.08 0.04 29.97
C PRO A 157 -0.79 0.80 28.85
N ILE A 158 -0.94 2.13 28.97
CA ILE A 158 -1.55 3.00 27.98
C ILE A 158 -0.50 3.40 26.96
N LEU A 159 -0.83 3.19 25.68
CA LEU A 159 0.01 3.53 24.54
C LEU A 159 -0.65 4.67 23.76
N LEU A 160 0.12 5.71 23.48
CA LEU A 160 -0.28 6.84 22.64
C LEU A 160 0.43 6.78 21.31
N GLY A 161 -0.32 7.00 20.26
CA GLY A 161 0.21 7.17 18.90
C GLY A 161 -0.41 8.37 18.23
N MET A 162 0.21 8.86 17.17
CA MET A 162 -0.31 9.93 16.34
C MET A 162 0.20 9.79 14.92
N GLU A 163 -0.68 9.97 13.96
CA GLU A 163 -0.34 10.15 12.56
C GLU A 163 -0.92 11.47 12.08
N GLY A 164 -0.17 12.19 11.26
CA GLY A 164 -0.66 13.42 10.68
C GLY A 164 0.06 13.73 9.39
N ASN A 165 -0.66 14.27 8.42
CA ASN A 165 -0.08 14.73 7.17
C ASN A 165 -0.78 15.95 6.61
N TYR A 166 0.00 16.75 5.90
CA TYR A 166 -0.43 17.80 5.00
C TYR A 166 -0.16 17.36 3.57
N VAL A 167 -1.12 17.53 2.69
CA VAL A 167 -0.99 17.21 1.26
C VAL A 167 -1.49 18.38 0.44
N ASN A 168 -0.66 18.86 -0.48
CA ASN A 168 -1.08 19.74 -1.55
C ASN A 168 -1.40 18.86 -2.78
N PHE A 169 -2.68 18.80 -3.13
CA PHE A 169 -3.17 18.16 -4.35
C PHE A 169 -3.21 19.18 -5.47
N TYR A 170 -2.24 19.07 -6.36
CA TYR A 170 -2.09 19.90 -7.54
C TYR A 170 -2.47 19.11 -8.81
N ARG A 171 -3.03 19.80 -9.80
CA ARG A 171 -3.24 19.27 -11.15
C ARG A 171 -3.24 20.41 -12.18
N ASP A 172 -2.90 20.07 -13.43
CA ASP A 172 -2.78 21.06 -14.51
C ASP A 172 -4.14 21.62 -14.96
N GLN A 173 -5.18 20.80 -14.90
CA GLN A 173 -6.55 21.20 -15.27
C GLN A 173 -7.52 20.88 -14.14
N GLY A 174 -8.35 21.85 -13.76
CA GLY A 174 -9.31 21.75 -12.68
C GLY A 174 -8.84 22.45 -11.41
N PHE A 175 -9.52 22.16 -10.31
CA PHE A 175 -9.22 22.77 -9.02
C PHE A 175 -8.03 22.10 -8.32
N THR A 176 -7.35 22.85 -7.47
CA THR A 176 -6.35 22.38 -6.53
C THR A 176 -6.88 22.46 -5.11
N LEU A 177 -6.38 21.67 -4.20
CA LEU A 177 -6.75 21.75 -2.79
C LEU A 177 -5.64 21.27 -1.87
N ASN A 178 -5.69 21.74 -0.62
CA ASN A 178 -4.83 21.21 0.44
C ASN A 178 -5.69 20.40 1.41
N ARG A 179 -5.09 19.35 1.94
CA ARG A 179 -5.67 18.52 3.01
C ARG A 179 -4.72 18.44 4.19
N ILE A 180 -5.26 18.66 5.38
CA ILE A 180 -4.60 18.36 6.66
C ILE A 180 -5.38 17.20 7.29
N ASN A 181 -4.69 16.14 7.67
CA ASN A 181 -5.27 14.99 8.33
C ASN A 181 -4.48 14.70 9.61
N VAL A 182 -5.17 14.56 10.74
CA VAL A 182 -4.58 14.28 12.04
C VAL A 182 -5.32 13.13 12.70
N VAL A 183 -4.58 12.12 13.15
CA VAL A 183 -5.13 10.88 13.71
C VAL A 183 -4.38 10.54 15.02
N PRO A 184 -4.75 11.14 16.14
CA PRO A 184 -4.32 10.65 17.44
C PRO A 184 -4.94 9.29 17.74
N SER A 185 -4.19 8.44 18.40
CA SER A 185 -4.61 7.09 18.80
C SER A 185 -4.22 6.80 20.23
N ILE A 186 -5.08 6.03 20.89
CA ILE A 186 -4.83 5.48 22.20
C ILE A 186 -5.12 3.98 22.16
N SER A 187 -4.26 3.20 22.75
CA SER A 187 -4.46 1.75 22.93
C SER A 187 -3.89 1.34 24.27
N THR A 188 -4.15 0.10 24.65
CA THR A 188 -3.47 -0.48 25.81
C THR A 188 -2.46 -1.50 25.33
N ASP A 189 -1.46 -1.79 26.16
CA ASP A 189 -0.76 -3.06 26.06
C ASP A 189 -1.77 -4.20 26.33
N VAL A 190 -1.39 -5.43 25.99
CA VAL A 190 -2.30 -6.55 26.12
C VAL A 190 -2.70 -6.75 27.59
N LEU A 191 -3.97 -6.53 27.88
CA LEU A 191 -4.58 -6.82 29.17
C LEU A 191 -4.92 -8.31 29.21
N HIS A 192 -4.50 -9.01 30.23
CA HIS A 192 -4.75 -10.44 30.37
C HIS A 192 -5.95 -10.72 31.27
N LEU A 193 -6.95 -11.40 30.74
CA LEU A 193 -8.06 -11.96 31.49
C LEU A 193 -7.69 -13.39 31.90
N GLY A 194 -7.22 -13.53 33.14
CA GLY A 194 -6.55 -14.75 33.59
C GLY A 194 -5.23 -14.97 32.82
N HIS A 195 -4.90 -16.23 32.54
CA HIS A 195 -3.68 -16.59 31.80
C HIS A 195 -3.95 -16.98 30.33
N VAL A 196 -5.19 -16.83 29.88
CA VAL A 196 -5.67 -17.45 28.62
C VAL A 196 -6.03 -16.44 27.59
N ILE A 197 -6.67 -15.31 27.92
CA ILE A 197 -7.19 -14.34 26.98
C ILE A 197 -6.45 -13.01 27.11
N GLY A 198 -5.86 -12.55 26.03
CA GLY A 198 -5.32 -11.20 25.90
C GLY A 198 -6.36 -10.29 25.24
N ILE A 199 -6.63 -9.15 25.85
CA ILE A 199 -7.57 -8.14 25.34
C ILE A 199 -6.81 -6.84 25.09
N ARG A 200 -7.01 -6.24 23.92
CA ARG A 200 -6.40 -4.96 23.55
C ARG A 200 -7.47 -4.00 23.01
N PRO A 201 -8.03 -3.13 23.85
CA PRO A 201 -8.86 -2.04 23.41
C PRO A 201 -8.02 -0.95 22.74
N GLN A 202 -8.57 -0.32 21.69
CA GLN A 202 -7.93 0.72 20.90
C GLN A 202 -8.98 1.75 20.50
N ALA A 203 -8.58 3.02 20.42
CA ALA A 203 -9.41 4.08 19.88
C ALA A 203 -8.54 5.01 19.04
N LYS A 204 -9.08 5.51 17.92
CA LYS A 204 -8.48 6.54 17.10
C LYS A 204 -9.53 7.63 16.88
N PHE A 205 -9.10 8.86 16.97
CA PHE A 205 -9.88 10.01 16.52
C PHE A 205 -9.26 10.49 15.21
N ARG A 206 -10.06 11.06 14.32
CA ARG A 206 -9.59 11.61 13.07
C ARG A 206 -10.25 12.94 12.79
N GLU A 207 -9.42 13.96 12.57
CA GLU A 207 -9.79 15.25 12.03
C GLU A 207 -9.17 15.42 10.65
N VAL A 208 -9.99 15.75 9.65
CA VAL A 208 -9.52 16.07 8.30
C VAL A 208 -10.09 17.42 7.90
N TYR A 209 -9.22 18.33 7.52
CA TYR A 209 -9.56 19.64 6.97
C TYR A 209 -9.16 19.72 5.50
N TYR A 210 -10.04 20.24 4.68
CA TYR A 210 -9.86 20.52 3.25
C TYR A 210 -10.02 22.01 3.00
N THR A 211 -9.13 22.59 2.20
CA THR A 211 -9.27 24.02 1.82
C THR A 211 -10.42 24.26 0.85
N ARG A 212 -11.04 23.21 0.33
CA ARG A 212 -12.13 23.27 -0.63
C ARG A 212 -13.06 22.06 -0.51
N GLY A 213 -14.35 22.27 -0.67
CA GLY A 213 -15.35 21.19 -0.80
C GLY A 213 -15.49 20.65 -2.22
N ALA A 214 -16.32 19.61 -2.39
CA ALA A 214 -16.56 18.98 -3.69
C ALA A 214 -17.20 19.92 -4.72
N GLN A 215 -18.08 20.81 -4.27
CA GLN A 215 -18.87 21.75 -5.11
C GLN A 215 -18.74 23.20 -4.66
N SER A 216 -17.84 23.52 -3.74
CA SER A 216 -17.69 24.81 -3.11
C SER A 216 -16.23 25.15 -2.90
N ASP A 217 -15.84 26.41 -3.06
CA ASP A 217 -14.52 26.93 -2.75
C ASP A 217 -14.30 27.16 -1.25
N GLU A 218 -15.32 26.90 -0.43
CA GLU A 218 -15.23 26.99 1.01
C GLU A 218 -14.55 25.77 1.63
N GLY A 219 -13.74 26.01 2.68
CA GLY A 219 -13.10 24.94 3.44
C GLY A 219 -14.14 24.02 4.09
N GLN A 220 -13.83 22.76 4.13
CA GLN A 220 -14.64 21.71 4.75
C GLN A 220 -13.82 20.92 5.74
N HIS A 221 -14.47 20.36 6.75
CA HIS A 221 -13.81 19.48 7.69
C HIS A 221 -14.68 18.25 8.00
N ARG A 222 -14.04 17.20 8.51
CA ARG A 222 -14.71 15.98 8.93
C ARG A 222 -14.03 15.41 10.17
N GLU A 223 -14.82 15.21 11.18
CA GLU A 223 -14.47 14.53 12.40
C GLU A 223 -15.05 13.11 12.41
N THR A 224 -14.28 12.16 12.87
CA THR A 224 -14.75 10.80 13.06
C THR A 224 -13.87 10.04 14.06
N PHE A 225 -14.34 8.87 14.48
CA PHE A 225 -13.54 8.00 15.34
C PHE A 225 -13.63 6.54 14.90
N TRP A 226 -12.66 5.79 15.28
CA TRP A 226 -12.60 4.34 15.17
C TRP A 226 -12.38 3.73 16.55
N LEU A 227 -13.19 2.74 16.90
CA LEU A 227 -13.03 1.93 18.10
C LEU A 227 -12.74 0.51 17.69
N GLY A 228 -11.78 -0.12 18.35
CA GLY A 228 -11.41 -1.50 18.12
C GLY A 228 -11.12 -2.25 19.42
N VAL A 229 -11.50 -3.51 19.46
CA VAL A 229 -11.12 -4.42 20.55
C VAL A 229 -10.67 -5.73 19.94
N ASP A 230 -9.45 -6.14 20.25
CA ASP A 230 -8.93 -7.47 19.91
C ASP A 230 -8.96 -8.36 21.14
N ALA A 231 -9.54 -9.54 21.02
CA ALA A 231 -9.46 -10.61 22.00
C ALA A 231 -8.71 -11.79 21.37
N THR A 232 -7.59 -12.18 21.98
CA THR A 232 -6.72 -13.21 21.44
C THR A 232 -6.43 -14.28 22.49
N SER A 233 -6.28 -15.51 22.06
CA SER A 233 -5.81 -16.60 22.92
C SER A 233 -4.77 -17.44 22.17
N LYS A 234 -3.96 -18.15 22.94
CA LYS A 234 -2.97 -19.05 22.38
C LYS A 234 -2.91 -20.34 23.18
N VAL A 235 -3.25 -21.44 22.53
CA VAL A 235 -3.15 -22.79 23.12
C VAL A 235 -2.06 -23.53 22.33
N THR A 236 -1.11 -24.09 23.06
CA THR A 236 0.00 -24.84 22.49
C THR A 236 0.11 -26.21 23.10
N ARG A 237 0.21 -27.24 22.26
CA ARG A 237 0.47 -28.61 22.69
C ARG A 237 1.70 -29.17 22.02
N ARG A 238 2.56 -29.79 22.81
CA ARG A 238 3.78 -30.45 22.34
C ARG A 238 3.60 -31.95 22.34
N PHE A 239 3.97 -32.59 21.25
CA PHE A 239 3.98 -34.04 21.11
C PHE A 239 5.44 -34.47 20.84
N ALA A 240 5.90 -35.49 21.62
CA ALA A 240 7.22 -36.08 21.44
C ALA A 240 7.18 -37.02 20.20
N LEU A 241 8.22 -36.96 19.38
CA LEU A 241 8.43 -37.86 18.23
C LEU A 241 9.42 -38.97 18.59
N ALA A 242 9.32 -40.12 17.94
CA ALA A 242 10.13 -41.30 18.23
C ALA A 242 11.65 -41.09 17.95
N ASP A 243 12.00 -40.16 17.09
CA ASP A 243 13.37 -39.77 16.73
C ASP A 243 14.02 -38.76 17.69
N GLY A 244 13.32 -38.43 18.79
CA GLY A 244 13.73 -37.45 19.79
C GLY A 244 13.43 -36.00 19.40
N GLY A 245 12.74 -35.76 18.28
CA GLY A 245 12.15 -34.49 17.91
C GLY A 245 10.83 -34.20 18.66
N SER A 246 10.19 -33.09 18.32
CA SER A 246 8.87 -32.74 18.86
C SER A 246 8.02 -32.02 17.80
N LEU A 247 6.73 -32.33 17.81
CA LEU A 247 5.72 -31.62 17.05
C LEU A 247 5.01 -30.61 17.97
N LEU A 248 5.01 -29.34 17.59
CA LEU A 248 4.36 -28.25 18.29
C LEU A 248 3.11 -27.83 17.52
N HIS A 249 1.93 -28.11 18.09
CA HIS A 249 0.66 -27.64 17.54
C HIS A 249 0.19 -26.42 18.34
N THR A 250 -0.01 -25.29 17.64
CA THR A 250 -0.47 -24.03 18.22
C THR A 250 -1.78 -23.62 17.58
N LEU A 251 -2.79 -23.35 18.40
CA LEU A 251 -4.07 -22.77 18.02
C LEU A 251 -4.15 -21.35 18.56
N GLU A 252 -4.44 -20.39 17.68
CA GLU A 252 -4.51 -18.96 17.98
C GLU A 252 -5.88 -18.41 17.52
N PRO A 253 -6.96 -18.57 18.34
CA PRO A 253 -8.22 -17.90 18.05
C PRO A 253 -8.09 -16.41 18.33
N THR A 254 -8.68 -15.59 17.45
CA THR A 254 -8.73 -14.13 17.59
C THR A 254 -10.15 -13.67 17.24
N VAL A 255 -10.67 -12.76 18.04
CA VAL A 255 -11.93 -12.07 17.79
C VAL A 255 -11.63 -10.58 17.82
N THR A 256 -11.96 -9.86 16.72
CA THR A 256 -11.78 -8.43 16.59
C THR A 256 -13.14 -7.77 16.37
N TYR A 257 -13.47 -6.78 17.17
CA TYR A 257 -14.61 -5.90 16.92
C TYR A 257 -14.12 -4.53 16.48
N GLU A 258 -14.71 -3.98 15.40
CA GLU A 258 -14.42 -2.66 14.87
C GLU A 258 -15.69 -1.85 14.69
N TYR A 259 -15.64 -0.61 15.13
CA TYR A 259 -16.72 0.36 14.94
C TYR A 259 -16.21 1.69 14.40
N VAL A 260 -16.85 2.16 13.32
CA VAL A 260 -16.71 3.51 12.74
C VAL A 260 -18.12 4.05 12.50
N PRO A 261 -18.50 5.21 13.04
CA PRO A 261 -19.82 5.77 12.81
C PRO A 261 -20.03 6.16 11.34
N SER A 262 -21.29 6.25 10.93
CA SER A 262 -21.62 6.86 9.64
C SER A 262 -21.33 8.36 9.71
N THR A 263 -20.61 8.89 8.74
CA THR A 263 -20.28 10.30 8.63
C THR A 263 -20.78 10.82 7.28
N ASP A 264 -21.39 12.00 7.25
CA ASP A 264 -21.77 12.64 5.99
C ASP A 264 -20.52 13.12 5.26
N GLN A 265 -20.33 12.59 4.06
CA GLN A 265 -19.17 12.87 3.20
C GLN A 265 -19.58 13.54 1.88
N SER A 266 -20.86 13.90 1.74
CA SER A 266 -21.43 14.41 0.48
C SER A 266 -20.83 15.73 0.01
N LYS A 267 -20.35 16.56 0.96
CA LYS A 267 -19.72 17.86 0.68
C LYS A 267 -18.20 17.78 0.52
N LEU A 268 -17.60 16.64 0.81
CA LEU A 268 -16.15 16.48 0.79
C LEU A 268 -15.65 16.06 -0.59
N THR A 269 -14.49 16.58 -0.97
CA THR A 269 -13.79 16.11 -2.15
C THR A 269 -13.23 14.72 -1.90
N GLN A 270 -13.48 13.80 -2.82
CA GLN A 270 -13.05 12.42 -2.74
C GLN A 270 -11.87 12.21 -3.69
N ILE A 271 -10.66 12.08 -3.17
CA ILE A 271 -9.43 11.93 -3.96
C ILE A 271 -8.79 10.56 -3.72
N ASP A 272 -8.63 10.17 -2.45
CA ASP A 272 -7.98 8.92 -2.09
C ASP A 272 -8.71 8.19 -0.95
N GLN A 273 -8.13 7.08 -0.47
CA GLN A 273 -8.71 6.26 0.60
C GLN A 273 -8.85 7.00 1.95
N VAL A 274 -8.16 8.13 2.12
CA VAL A 274 -8.30 8.97 3.32
C VAL A 274 -9.66 9.67 3.30
N ASP A 275 -10.16 9.97 2.12
CA ASP A 275 -11.37 10.75 1.92
C ASP A 275 -12.64 9.89 2.00
N ASP A 276 -12.56 8.63 1.57
CA ASP A 276 -13.69 7.69 1.65
C ASP A 276 -13.58 6.85 2.92
N LEU A 277 -14.43 7.16 3.87
CA LEU A 277 -14.47 6.45 5.15
C LEU A 277 -15.79 5.73 5.32
N PRO A 278 -15.87 4.44 4.99
CA PRO A 278 -17.09 3.67 5.16
C PRO A 278 -17.40 3.47 6.66
N LYS A 279 -18.69 3.54 6.99
CA LYS A 279 -19.19 3.06 8.28
C LYS A 279 -18.71 1.63 8.52
N LYS A 280 -18.26 1.31 9.71
CA LYS A 280 -17.92 -0.06 10.13
C LYS A 280 -18.69 -0.44 11.40
N ASN A 281 -19.18 -1.64 11.44
CA ASN A 281 -19.69 -2.29 12.64
C ASN A 281 -19.51 -3.80 12.42
N LEU A 282 -18.27 -4.26 12.64
CA LEU A 282 -17.81 -5.58 12.22
C LEU A 282 -17.28 -6.37 13.39
N LEU A 283 -17.73 -7.62 13.50
CA LEU A 283 -17.13 -8.65 14.33
C LEU A 283 -16.40 -9.63 13.41
N THR A 284 -15.07 -9.68 13.51
CA THR A 284 -14.24 -10.62 12.74
C THR A 284 -13.72 -11.68 13.69
N TYR A 285 -13.90 -12.94 13.33
CA TYR A 285 -13.32 -14.07 14.06
C TYR A 285 -12.36 -14.82 13.14
N MET A 286 -11.22 -15.18 13.71
CA MET A 286 -10.12 -15.83 13.03
C MET A 286 -9.58 -16.97 13.88
N LEU A 287 -9.26 -18.07 13.23
CA LEU A 287 -8.56 -19.19 13.82
C LEU A 287 -7.29 -19.47 13.00
N ARG A 288 -6.14 -19.38 13.66
CA ARG A 288 -4.88 -19.80 13.10
C ARG A 288 -4.41 -21.10 13.76
N SER A 289 -4.07 -22.08 12.96
CA SER A 289 -3.53 -23.37 13.40
C SER A 289 -2.16 -23.57 12.77
N ARG A 290 -1.13 -23.75 13.61
CA ARG A 290 0.23 -24.01 13.16
C ARG A 290 0.74 -25.33 13.70
N VAL A 291 1.37 -26.10 12.82
CA VAL A 291 2.03 -27.37 13.16
C VAL A 291 3.50 -27.26 12.77
N LEU A 292 4.36 -27.14 13.77
CA LEU A 292 5.79 -26.99 13.63
C LEU A 292 6.50 -28.23 14.19
N GLU A 293 7.35 -28.86 13.39
CA GLU A 293 8.27 -29.88 13.87
C GLU A 293 9.60 -29.24 14.26
N SER A 294 10.08 -29.57 15.44
CA SER A 294 11.40 -29.18 15.92
C SER A 294 12.26 -30.44 16.05
N GLY A 295 13.12 -30.67 15.07
CA GLY A 295 14.14 -31.72 15.10
C GLY A 295 15.42 -31.26 15.84
N LYS A 296 16.44 -32.13 15.89
CA LYS A 296 17.72 -31.82 16.53
C LYS A 296 18.52 -30.72 15.81
N THR A 297 18.32 -30.56 14.50
CA THR A 297 19.08 -29.64 13.66
C THR A 297 18.26 -28.59 12.93
N ASN A 298 17.00 -28.89 12.60
CA ASN A 298 16.16 -28.00 11.80
C ASN A 298 14.71 -27.99 12.32
N ALA A 299 14.05 -26.82 12.17
CA ALA A 299 12.61 -26.70 12.36
C ALA A 299 11.92 -26.80 10.99
N PHE A 300 10.82 -27.56 10.92
CA PHE A 300 10.00 -27.71 9.72
C PHE A 300 8.56 -27.30 9.97
N ASN A 301 8.03 -26.42 9.13
CA ASN A 301 6.64 -25.99 9.23
C ASN A 301 5.74 -26.90 8.39
N TRP A 302 5.01 -27.79 9.03
CA TRP A 302 4.09 -28.71 8.36
C TRP A 302 2.86 -27.99 7.83
N LEU A 303 2.28 -27.11 8.66
CA LEU A 303 1.04 -26.42 8.33
C LEU A 303 0.95 -25.08 9.04
N ASP A 304 0.59 -24.04 8.32
CA ASP A 304 0.11 -22.75 8.85
C ASP A 304 -1.23 -22.44 8.15
N LEU A 305 -2.33 -22.80 8.81
CA LEU A 305 -3.69 -22.60 8.34
C LEU A 305 -4.33 -21.43 9.07
N THR A 306 -4.87 -20.48 8.34
CA THR A 306 -5.67 -19.38 8.89
C THR A 306 -7.05 -19.39 8.22
N LEU A 307 -8.09 -19.38 9.04
CA LEU A 307 -9.48 -19.23 8.64
C LEU A 307 -10.02 -17.94 9.26
N ALA A 308 -10.76 -17.14 8.50
CA ALA A 308 -11.38 -15.93 9.00
C ALA A 308 -12.73 -15.66 8.32
N GLN A 309 -13.64 -15.05 9.07
CA GLN A 309 -14.92 -14.56 8.58
C GLN A 309 -15.34 -13.35 9.39
N SER A 310 -16.04 -12.40 8.77
CA SER A 310 -16.60 -11.22 9.41
C SER A 310 -18.12 -11.27 9.42
N TYR A 311 -18.70 -10.70 10.48
CA TYR A 311 -20.13 -10.53 10.65
C TYR A 311 -20.47 -9.03 10.83
N HIS A 312 -21.41 -8.52 10.05
CA HIS A 312 -21.97 -7.17 10.24
C HIS A 312 -22.94 -7.16 11.41
N VAL A 313 -22.63 -6.33 12.39
CA VAL A 313 -23.53 -6.02 13.49
C VAL A 313 -24.42 -4.84 13.07
N GLY A 314 -25.68 -5.10 12.77
CA GLY A 314 -26.63 -4.09 12.28
C GLY A 314 -26.81 -4.07 10.76
N ASP A 315 -26.92 -2.86 10.17
CA ASP A 315 -27.15 -2.68 8.75
C ASP A 315 -25.92 -2.99 7.91
N VAL A 316 -26.17 -3.56 6.74
CA VAL A 316 -25.10 -3.92 5.80
C VAL A 316 -24.49 -2.68 5.17
N GLN A 317 -23.16 -2.65 5.08
CA GLN A 317 -22.41 -1.51 4.58
C GLN A 317 -22.26 -1.50 3.07
N THR A 318 -22.12 -0.29 2.50
CA THR A 318 -21.54 -0.09 1.18
C THR A 318 -20.03 -0.32 1.21
N LEU A 319 -19.51 -0.99 0.18
CA LEU A 319 -18.06 -1.14 0.00
C LEU A 319 -17.42 0.25 -0.22
N ALA A 320 -16.20 0.40 0.25
CA ALA A 320 -15.37 1.55 -0.08
C ALA A 320 -15.19 1.66 -1.61
N ARG A 321 -15.07 2.88 -2.12
CA ARG A 321 -14.80 3.12 -3.53
C ARG A 321 -13.42 2.62 -3.91
N GLU A 322 -13.27 2.14 -5.14
CA GLU A 322 -11.96 1.91 -5.73
C GLU A 322 -11.36 3.25 -6.17
N PHE A 323 -10.12 3.50 -5.79
CA PHE A 323 -9.36 4.69 -6.18
C PHE A 323 -8.29 4.35 -7.20
N THR A 324 -7.91 5.36 -7.97
CA THR A 324 -6.83 5.23 -8.95
C THR A 324 -5.53 4.76 -8.28
N PRO A 325 -4.84 3.76 -8.84
CA PRO A 325 -3.53 3.34 -8.36
C PRO A 325 -2.54 4.52 -8.26
N GLY A 326 -1.68 4.50 -7.26
CA GLY A 326 -0.71 5.58 -7.01
C GLY A 326 -1.23 6.72 -6.14
N VAL A 327 -2.54 6.79 -5.87
CA VAL A 327 -3.14 7.81 -4.99
C VAL A 327 -3.31 7.31 -3.56
N ALA A 328 -2.88 6.09 -3.26
CA ALA A 328 -2.94 5.54 -1.91
C ALA A 328 -2.17 6.42 -0.91
N PRO A 329 -2.71 6.66 0.30
CA PRO A 329 -2.02 7.47 1.30
C PRO A 329 -0.71 6.82 1.72
N PHE A 330 0.33 7.66 1.93
CA PHE A 330 1.63 7.20 2.39
C PHE A 330 1.57 6.64 3.82
N LEU A 331 0.80 7.28 4.68
CA LEU A 331 0.51 6.79 6.03
C LEU A 331 -0.55 5.69 5.98
N GLY A 332 -0.49 4.78 6.93
CA GLY A 332 -1.36 3.63 7.04
C GLY A 332 -2.85 3.98 7.10
N SER A 333 -3.68 2.97 6.93
CA SER A 333 -5.14 3.12 7.00
C SER A 333 -5.58 3.59 8.40
N PHE A 334 -6.53 4.52 8.44
CA PHE A 334 -7.20 4.93 9.68
C PHE A 334 -7.85 3.75 10.41
N THR A 335 -8.48 2.89 9.65
CA THR A 335 -8.96 1.60 10.17
C THR A 335 -7.89 0.55 9.92
N GLN A 336 -7.68 -0.36 10.86
CA GLN A 336 -6.79 -1.48 10.60
C GLN A 336 -7.32 -2.25 9.38
N PRO A 337 -6.48 -2.53 8.38
CA PRO A 337 -6.89 -3.44 7.33
C PRO A 337 -7.18 -4.78 7.98
N LEU A 338 -8.38 -5.31 7.75
CA LEU A 338 -8.69 -6.69 8.10
C LEU A 338 -7.67 -7.56 7.36
N GLN A 339 -6.82 -8.19 8.12
CA GLN A 339 -5.85 -9.15 7.62
C GLN A 339 -6.29 -10.54 8.07
N PRO A 340 -6.86 -11.24 7.20
CA PRO A 340 -7.18 -11.11 5.77
C PRO A 340 -8.35 -10.16 5.49
N ALA A 341 -8.43 -9.65 4.27
CA ALA A 341 -9.53 -8.79 3.82
C ALA A 341 -10.85 -9.59 3.79
N THR A 342 -11.61 -9.49 4.86
CA THR A 342 -12.88 -10.18 5.02
C THR A 342 -14.00 -9.15 4.95
N VAL A 343 -14.16 -8.52 3.79
CA VAL A 343 -15.21 -7.53 3.58
C VAL A 343 -16.51 -8.28 3.26
N PRO A 344 -17.61 -8.01 3.99
CA PRO A 344 -18.90 -8.61 3.67
C PRO A 344 -19.38 -8.21 2.27
N ILE A 345 -19.97 -9.14 1.58
CA ILE A 345 -20.58 -8.90 0.26
C ILE A 345 -21.82 -8.03 0.47
N GLN A 346 -22.03 -7.08 -0.43
CA GLN A 346 -23.20 -6.19 -0.41
C GLN A 346 -24.51 -6.99 -0.25
N GLY A 347 -25.32 -6.63 0.74
CA GLY A 347 -26.59 -7.28 1.04
C GLY A 347 -26.52 -8.49 1.98
N LYS A 348 -25.33 -8.97 2.37
CA LYS A 348 -25.15 -10.11 3.30
C LYS A 348 -24.54 -9.65 4.62
N LYS A 349 -24.97 -10.25 5.72
CA LYS A 349 -24.41 -9.98 7.06
C LYS A 349 -23.06 -10.67 7.27
N PHE A 350 -22.82 -11.80 6.62
CA PHE A 350 -21.57 -12.55 6.70
C PHE A 350 -20.72 -12.29 5.46
N SER A 351 -19.42 -12.12 5.66
CA SER A 351 -18.45 -12.20 4.58
C SER A 351 -18.29 -13.64 4.10
N ASP A 352 -17.62 -13.83 2.97
CA ASP A 352 -17.10 -15.13 2.61
C ASP A 352 -16.11 -15.63 3.67
N ILE A 353 -15.95 -16.95 3.78
CA ILE A 353 -14.89 -17.54 4.58
C ILE A 353 -13.58 -17.37 3.82
N TRP A 354 -12.64 -16.68 4.44
CA TRP A 354 -11.31 -16.57 3.91
C TRP A 354 -10.40 -17.65 4.51
N MET A 355 -9.61 -18.28 3.65
CA MET A 355 -8.67 -19.31 4.06
C MET A 355 -7.28 -19.04 3.45
N ARG A 356 -6.26 -19.16 4.29
CA ARG A 356 -4.87 -19.20 3.89
C ARG A 356 -4.22 -20.46 4.44
N ALA A 357 -3.62 -21.28 3.57
CA ALA A 357 -2.85 -22.45 3.97
C ALA A 357 -1.43 -22.36 3.41
N VAL A 358 -0.45 -22.56 4.27
CA VAL A 358 0.97 -22.69 3.92
C VAL A 358 1.43 -24.06 4.40
N ILE A 359 1.95 -24.87 3.49
CA ILE A 359 2.45 -26.22 3.78
C ILE A 359 3.94 -26.23 3.45
N GLY A 360 4.77 -26.65 4.42
CA GLY A 360 6.21 -26.67 4.27
C GLY A 360 6.89 -25.30 4.48
N ASN A 361 8.22 -25.29 4.52
CA ASN A 361 9.01 -24.07 4.77
C ASN A 361 9.09 -23.12 3.56
N ASN A 362 8.89 -23.64 2.34
CA ASN A 362 9.11 -22.90 1.08
C ASN A 362 8.03 -23.17 0.01
N LEU A 363 6.87 -23.71 0.38
CA LEU A 363 5.81 -23.98 -0.60
C LEU A 363 4.93 -22.73 -0.81
N PRO A 364 4.40 -22.53 -2.02
CA PRO A 364 3.55 -21.41 -2.33
C PRO A 364 2.30 -21.37 -1.45
N THR A 365 1.91 -20.20 -1.04
CA THR A 365 0.70 -19.97 -0.26
C THR A 365 -0.52 -20.14 -1.16
N LEU A 366 -1.41 -21.06 -0.83
CA LEU A 366 -2.71 -21.18 -1.47
C LEU A 366 -3.68 -20.22 -0.77
N LEU A 367 -4.20 -19.26 -1.52
CA LEU A 367 -5.29 -18.39 -1.10
C LEU A 367 -6.57 -18.86 -1.78
N SER A 368 -7.59 -19.17 -0.99
CA SER A 368 -8.92 -19.52 -1.49
C SER A 368 -9.97 -18.79 -0.67
N THR A 369 -10.94 -18.20 -1.33
CA THR A 369 -12.19 -17.72 -0.72
C THR A 369 -13.28 -18.70 -1.05
N ALA A 370 -13.92 -19.30 -0.04
CA ALA A 370 -15.04 -20.21 -0.26
C ALA A 370 -16.25 -19.41 -0.74
N GLY A 371 -16.80 -19.78 -1.89
CA GLY A 371 -17.98 -19.15 -2.50
C GLY A 371 -17.69 -18.27 -3.72
N LEU A 372 -16.43 -18.10 -4.13
CA LEU A 372 -16.06 -17.44 -5.37
C LEU A 372 -15.22 -18.39 -6.23
N ASP A 373 -15.55 -18.48 -7.52
CA ASP A 373 -14.70 -19.06 -8.56
C ASP A 373 -13.50 -18.13 -8.81
N THR A 374 -12.65 -17.94 -7.80
CA THR A 374 -11.43 -17.16 -7.95
C THR A 374 -10.27 -18.08 -8.29
N PRO A 375 -9.46 -17.73 -9.29
CA PRO A 375 -8.28 -18.51 -9.64
C PRO A 375 -7.29 -18.52 -8.48
N VAL A 376 -6.72 -19.67 -8.22
CA VAL A 376 -5.64 -19.86 -7.24
C VAL A 376 -4.46 -18.99 -7.65
N VAL A 377 -4.18 -17.90 -6.92
CA VAL A 377 -3.00 -17.06 -7.13
C VAL A 377 -1.86 -17.59 -6.28
N GLY A 378 -1.01 -18.41 -6.89
CA GLY A 378 0.27 -18.78 -6.27
C GLY A 378 1.21 -17.57 -6.29
N ARG A 379 1.59 -17.03 -5.13
CA ARG A 379 2.75 -16.13 -5.02
C ARG A 379 3.96 -16.96 -4.61
N ALA A 380 4.95 -17.03 -5.50
CA ALA A 380 6.28 -17.46 -5.11
C ALA A 380 6.86 -16.40 -4.16
N ALA A 381 7.36 -16.82 -3.00
CA ALA A 381 8.16 -15.97 -2.13
C ALA A 381 9.49 -15.66 -2.84
N GLN A 382 9.81 -14.39 -3.00
CA GLN A 382 11.17 -13.90 -3.24
C GLN A 382 11.80 -13.51 -1.92
#